data_16d0bd3015811ecf995ddea06142e0b4
#
_entry.id   16d0bd3015811ecf995ddea06142e0b4
#
_cell.length_a   1.000
_cell.length_b   1.000
_cell.length_c   1.000
_cell.angle_alpha   90.00
_cell.angle_beta   90.00
_cell.angle_gamma   90.00
#
_symmetry.space_group_name_H-M   'P 1'
#
loop_
_entity.id
_entity.type
_entity.pdbx_description
1 polymer ?
#
loop_
_entity_poly.entity_id
_entity_poly.type
_entity_poly.pdbx_seq_one_letter_code
_entity_poly.pdbx_strand_id
1 'polypeptide(L)'
;MSSTNTRLKHFSFALSLSALLVSSFQAVAEASPRVMSVDWTQTETMLALGVVPVGVAQGQDYDAWVKSPPLPPQTKDVGLRTQPNIERIYELRPDRIFIAPPYFSSMKHRLVDIAPVTTIDLYESGITDWSVLTRFTRRFGEELGREAEAEALIQQYEEHFSLLKQRINKDQPPLLMIQFMDTKHVRVFGQNSLYSQAIEKIGLSNAWNEETNSWGLQLSRHR
;
A
#
# COMPACT_ATOMS: atom_id res chain seq x y z
N MET A 1 -50.78 79.14 -30.46
CA MET A 1 -49.47 79.63 -30.92
C MET A 1 -48.42 78.96 -30.08
N SER A 2 -47.48 78.42 -30.67
CA SER A 2 -46.25 77.80 -30.25
C SER A 2 -46.37 76.28 -30.09
N SER A 3 -45.90 75.61 -31.14
CA SER A 3 -45.69 74.20 -31.29
C SER A 3 -44.32 73.82 -30.67
N THR A 4 -44.29 72.84 -29.83
CA THR A 4 -43.03 72.32 -29.35
C THR A 4 -42.93 70.81 -29.72
N ASN A 5 -42.12 70.56 -30.75
CA ASN A 5 -41.77 69.26 -31.22
C ASN A 5 -40.83 68.53 -30.22
N THR A 6 -41.26 67.45 -29.58
CA THR A 6 -40.35 66.55 -28.80
C THR A 6 -39.99 65.36 -29.63
N ARG A 7 -38.75 65.30 -30.08
CA ARG A 7 -38.17 64.15 -30.79
C ARG A 7 -37.94 63.01 -29.84
N LEU A 8 -38.62 61.89 -30.06
CA LEU A 8 -38.37 60.61 -29.38
C LEU A 8 -37.06 59.99 -29.95
N LYS A 9 -36.06 59.87 -29.12
CA LYS A 9 -34.82 59.17 -29.46
C LYS A 9 -35.06 57.65 -29.15
N HIS A 10 -35.08 56.84 -30.22
CA HIS A 10 -35.07 55.41 -30.10
C HIS A 10 -33.71 54.94 -29.59
N PHE A 11 -33.68 54.42 -28.37
CA PHE A 11 -32.50 53.75 -27.80
C PHE A 11 -32.59 52.28 -28.17
N SER A 12 -31.87 51.85 -29.19
CA SER A 12 -31.73 50.42 -29.53
C SER A 12 -30.82 49.77 -28.52
N PHE A 13 -31.39 48.93 -27.65
CA PHE A 13 -30.67 48.10 -26.73
C PHE A 13 -30.28 46.78 -27.45
N ALA A 14 -29.06 46.70 -27.93
CA ALA A 14 -28.50 45.48 -28.47
C ALA A 14 -28.18 44.51 -27.35
N LEU A 15 -29.01 43.48 -27.19
CA LEU A 15 -28.81 42.41 -26.22
C LEU A 15 -27.78 41.42 -26.79
N SER A 16 -26.50 41.56 -26.40
CA SER A 16 -25.44 40.63 -26.73
C SER A 16 -25.60 39.38 -25.88
N LEU A 17 -26.16 38.34 -26.47
CA LEU A 17 -26.27 37.00 -25.88
C LEU A 17 -24.89 36.31 -25.97
N SER A 18 -24.06 36.51 -24.98
CA SER A 18 -22.80 35.73 -24.82
C SER A 18 -23.13 34.32 -24.33
N ALA A 19 -23.20 33.37 -25.26
CA ALA A 19 -23.31 31.97 -24.94
C ALA A 19 -21.99 31.51 -24.27
N LEU A 20 -21.96 31.42 -22.94
CA LEU A 20 -20.92 30.71 -22.19
C LEU A 20 -21.05 29.22 -22.53
N LEU A 21 -20.18 28.76 -23.41
CA LEU A 21 -19.89 27.33 -23.58
C LEU A 21 -19.17 26.84 -22.31
N VAL A 22 -19.93 26.40 -21.31
CA VAL A 22 -19.40 25.63 -20.18
C VAL A 22 -19.07 24.25 -20.74
N SER A 23 -17.85 24.10 -21.21
CA SER A 23 -17.28 22.77 -21.48
C SER A 23 -17.22 22.00 -20.15
N SER A 24 -18.23 21.20 -19.89
CA SER A 24 -18.22 20.22 -18.80
C SER A 24 -17.11 19.22 -19.10
N PHE A 25 -15.93 19.46 -18.55
CA PHE A 25 -14.91 18.43 -18.44
C PHE A 25 -15.51 17.36 -17.52
N GLN A 26 -16.19 16.40 -18.10
CA GLN A 26 -16.49 15.17 -17.40
C GLN A 26 -15.16 14.47 -17.20
N ALA A 27 -14.59 14.60 -16.00
CA ALA A 27 -13.55 13.71 -15.56
C ALA A 27 -14.15 12.30 -15.65
N VAL A 28 -13.76 11.56 -16.68
CA VAL A 28 -14.01 10.12 -16.73
C VAL A 28 -13.30 9.58 -15.50
N ALA A 29 -14.06 9.21 -14.48
CA ALA A 29 -13.52 8.51 -13.33
C ALA A 29 -12.88 7.23 -13.88
N GLU A 30 -11.56 7.24 -14.00
CA GLU A 30 -10.81 6.07 -14.43
C GLU A 30 -11.13 4.97 -13.43
N ALA A 31 -11.73 3.88 -13.91
CA ALA A 31 -12.11 2.79 -13.04
C ALA A 31 -10.86 2.29 -12.31
N SER A 32 -10.91 2.26 -10.99
CA SER A 32 -9.77 1.78 -10.19
C SER A 32 -9.32 0.42 -10.71
N PRO A 33 -8.00 0.21 -10.93
CA PRO A 33 -7.49 -1.01 -11.52
C PRO A 33 -7.89 -2.22 -10.66
N ARG A 34 -8.30 -3.29 -11.30
CA ARG A 34 -8.68 -4.55 -10.66
C ARG A 34 -7.43 -5.35 -10.34
N VAL A 35 -6.77 -5.00 -9.26
CA VAL A 35 -5.50 -5.64 -8.85
C VAL A 35 -5.72 -6.71 -7.80
N MET A 36 -4.80 -7.67 -7.73
CA MET A 36 -4.76 -8.64 -6.64
C MET A 36 -3.32 -9.00 -6.26
N SER A 37 -3.15 -9.53 -5.07
CA SER A 37 -1.89 -10.11 -4.62
C SER A 37 -2.10 -11.41 -3.85
N VAL A 38 -1.12 -12.30 -3.95
CA VAL A 38 -1.03 -13.49 -3.10
C VAL A 38 -0.12 -13.27 -1.89
N ASP A 39 0.51 -12.10 -1.80
CA ASP A 39 1.38 -11.71 -0.69
C ASP A 39 0.71 -10.67 0.22
N TRP A 40 0.87 -10.83 1.54
CA TRP A 40 0.20 -9.97 2.51
C TRP A 40 0.85 -8.61 2.67
N THR A 41 2.17 -8.51 2.55
CA THR A 41 2.86 -7.22 2.58
C THR A 41 2.41 -6.33 1.42
N GLN A 42 2.27 -6.93 0.24
CA GLN A 42 1.74 -6.25 -0.94
C GLN A 42 0.27 -5.85 -0.77
N THR A 43 -0.55 -6.76 -0.22
CA THR A 43 -1.97 -6.50 0.07
C THR A 43 -2.14 -5.34 1.06
N GLU A 44 -1.37 -5.35 2.15
CA GLU A 44 -1.33 -4.28 3.15
C GLU A 44 -0.97 -2.93 2.52
N THR A 45 0.07 -2.94 1.67
CA THR A 45 0.51 -1.73 0.96
C THR A 45 -0.56 -1.22 0.00
N MET A 46 -1.22 -2.08 -0.78
CA MET A 46 -2.34 -1.68 -1.64
C MET A 46 -3.43 -0.97 -0.85
N LEU A 47 -3.85 -1.57 0.28
CA LEU A 47 -4.88 -1.00 1.14
C LEU A 47 -4.44 0.33 1.76
N ALA A 48 -3.19 0.45 2.18
CA ALA A 48 -2.63 1.70 2.70
C ALA A 48 -2.59 2.82 1.65
N LEU A 49 -2.45 2.47 0.36
CA LEU A 49 -2.53 3.39 -0.78
C LEU A 49 -3.97 3.62 -1.28
N GLY A 50 -4.98 3.13 -0.55
CA GLY A 50 -6.39 3.30 -0.91
C GLY A 50 -6.87 2.42 -2.06
N VAL A 51 -6.10 1.40 -2.44
CA VAL A 51 -6.48 0.45 -3.50
C VAL A 51 -7.00 -0.83 -2.87
N VAL A 52 -8.26 -1.16 -3.15
CA VAL A 52 -8.90 -2.38 -2.67
C VAL A 52 -8.62 -3.51 -3.65
N PRO A 53 -7.87 -4.56 -3.24
CA PRO A 53 -7.61 -5.70 -4.12
C PRO A 53 -8.90 -6.49 -4.38
N VAL A 54 -9.08 -6.98 -5.61
CA VAL A 54 -10.22 -7.85 -5.95
C VAL A 54 -10.08 -9.25 -5.37
N GLY A 55 -8.85 -9.67 -5.07
CA GLY A 55 -8.54 -10.97 -4.47
C GLY A 55 -7.29 -10.94 -3.60
N VAL A 56 -7.28 -11.78 -2.58
CA VAL A 56 -6.16 -12.02 -1.67
C VAL A 56 -6.09 -13.51 -1.35
N ALA A 57 -4.89 -14.03 -1.12
CA ALA A 57 -4.73 -15.41 -0.65
C ALA A 57 -4.76 -15.46 0.88
N GLN A 58 -5.43 -16.47 1.44
CA GLN A 58 -5.58 -16.69 2.88
C GLN A 58 -6.11 -15.44 3.63
N GLY A 59 -7.26 -14.92 3.19
CA GLY A 59 -7.82 -13.69 3.72
C GLY A 59 -8.14 -13.74 5.21
N GLN A 60 -8.63 -14.89 5.71
CA GLN A 60 -8.89 -15.06 7.16
C GLN A 60 -7.60 -14.99 7.97
N ASP A 61 -6.52 -15.60 7.45
CA ASP A 61 -5.22 -15.55 8.11
C ASP A 61 -4.62 -14.12 8.04
N TYR A 62 -4.84 -13.39 6.95
CA TYR A 62 -4.46 -11.99 6.85
C TYR A 62 -5.10 -11.18 7.99
N ASP A 63 -6.40 -11.29 8.19
CA ASP A 63 -7.11 -10.57 9.25
C ASP A 63 -6.67 -10.99 10.65
N ALA A 64 -6.24 -12.25 10.83
CA ALA A 64 -5.72 -12.74 12.10
C ALA A 64 -4.30 -12.25 12.41
N TRP A 65 -3.41 -12.18 11.40
CA TRP A 65 -1.99 -11.91 11.57
C TRP A 65 -1.59 -10.46 11.31
N VAL A 66 -2.13 -9.84 10.26
CA VAL A 66 -1.85 -8.45 9.87
C VAL A 66 -2.84 -7.51 10.56
N LYS A 67 -4.13 -7.79 10.46
CA LYS A 67 -5.22 -7.12 11.16
C LYS A 67 -5.46 -5.66 10.77
N SER A 68 -4.46 -4.92 10.40
CA SER A 68 -4.60 -3.50 10.05
C SER A 68 -3.69 -3.14 8.86
N PRO A 69 -4.25 -2.58 7.78
CA PRO A 69 -5.69 -2.34 7.56
C PRO A 69 -6.49 -3.64 7.38
N PRO A 70 -7.76 -3.69 7.80
CA PRO A 70 -8.60 -4.88 7.63
C PRO A 70 -8.95 -5.08 6.16
N LEU A 71 -9.19 -6.34 5.75
CA LEU A 71 -9.65 -6.62 4.40
C LEU A 71 -11.08 -6.12 4.18
N PRO A 72 -11.31 -5.32 3.12
CA PRO A 72 -12.65 -4.95 2.73
C PRO A 72 -13.51 -6.17 2.36
N PRO A 73 -14.81 -6.20 2.71
CA PRO A 73 -15.67 -7.39 2.51
C PRO A 73 -15.86 -7.80 1.04
N GLN A 74 -15.59 -6.91 0.09
CA GLN A 74 -15.64 -7.20 -1.34
C GLN A 74 -14.42 -7.97 -1.85
N THR A 75 -13.27 -7.94 -1.14
CA THR A 75 -12.07 -8.69 -1.48
C THR A 75 -12.34 -10.20 -1.34
N LYS A 76 -12.03 -10.96 -2.38
CA LYS A 76 -12.30 -12.41 -2.42
C LYS A 76 -11.07 -13.20 -2.01
N ASP A 77 -11.27 -14.22 -1.20
CA ASP A 77 -10.22 -15.19 -0.87
C ASP A 77 -9.98 -16.12 -2.06
N VAL A 78 -8.73 -16.20 -2.51
CA VAL A 78 -8.31 -17.05 -3.63
C VAL A 78 -7.58 -18.33 -3.18
N GLY A 79 -7.67 -18.70 -1.92
CA GLY A 79 -7.09 -19.94 -1.37
C GLY A 79 -5.69 -19.74 -0.78
N LEU A 80 -4.87 -20.77 -0.78
CA LEU A 80 -3.58 -20.75 -0.13
C LEU A 80 -2.57 -19.83 -0.85
N ARG A 81 -1.73 -19.13 -0.09
CA ARG A 81 -0.64 -18.29 -0.64
C ARG A 81 0.34 -19.10 -1.49
N THR A 82 0.63 -20.32 -1.08
CA THR A 82 1.55 -21.23 -1.80
C THR A 82 0.89 -21.99 -2.95
N GLN A 83 -0.44 -22.07 -2.96
CA GLN A 83 -1.22 -22.78 -3.97
C GLN A 83 -2.60 -22.12 -4.14
N PRO A 84 -2.66 -20.91 -4.71
CA PRO A 84 -3.93 -20.23 -4.93
C PRO A 84 -4.79 -20.94 -5.96
N ASN A 85 -6.11 -20.77 -5.84
CA ASN A 85 -7.08 -21.32 -6.76
C ASN A 85 -7.08 -20.50 -8.05
N ILE A 86 -6.54 -21.06 -9.12
CA ILE A 86 -6.37 -20.42 -10.43
C ILE A 86 -7.71 -20.10 -11.08
N GLU A 87 -8.71 -20.98 -10.94
CA GLU A 87 -10.05 -20.79 -11.48
C GLU A 87 -10.72 -19.56 -10.84
N ARG A 88 -10.61 -19.42 -9.51
CA ARG A 88 -11.10 -18.21 -8.80
C ARG A 88 -10.40 -16.95 -9.25
N ILE A 89 -9.08 -17.01 -9.45
CA ILE A 89 -8.33 -15.85 -9.96
C ILE A 89 -8.82 -15.48 -11.35
N TYR A 90 -9.04 -16.46 -12.23
CA TYR A 90 -9.57 -16.24 -13.57
C TYR A 90 -10.98 -15.61 -13.54
N GLU A 91 -11.87 -16.08 -12.66
CA GLU A 91 -13.22 -15.51 -12.47
C GLU A 91 -13.20 -14.06 -11.99
N LEU A 92 -12.21 -13.68 -11.19
CA LEU A 92 -12.05 -12.31 -10.70
C LEU A 92 -11.64 -11.32 -11.78
N ARG A 93 -11.12 -11.80 -12.93
CA ARG A 93 -10.67 -10.95 -14.05
C ARG A 93 -9.80 -9.79 -13.57
N PRO A 94 -8.68 -10.03 -12.91
CA PRO A 94 -7.78 -8.96 -12.51
C PRO A 94 -7.12 -8.34 -13.74
N ASP A 95 -6.87 -7.03 -13.69
CA ASP A 95 -6.09 -6.33 -14.70
C ASP A 95 -4.59 -6.54 -14.48
N ARG A 96 -4.20 -6.84 -13.23
CA ARG A 96 -2.82 -7.10 -12.82
C ARG A 96 -2.76 -7.97 -11.57
N ILE A 97 -1.75 -8.85 -11.53
CA ILE A 97 -1.46 -9.73 -10.40
C ILE A 97 -0.08 -9.39 -9.86
N PHE A 98 0.00 -9.11 -8.55
CA PHE A 98 1.26 -8.88 -7.85
C PHE A 98 1.70 -10.13 -7.11
N ILE A 99 3.00 -10.43 -7.21
CA ILE A 99 3.63 -11.56 -6.51
C ILE A 99 4.94 -11.13 -5.87
N ALA A 100 5.33 -11.80 -4.78
CA ALA A 100 6.63 -11.66 -4.15
C ALA A 100 7.45 -12.95 -4.31
N PRO A 101 8.73 -12.89 -4.73
CA PRO A 101 9.62 -14.05 -4.71
C PRO A 101 9.98 -14.45 -3.27
N PRO A 102 10.52 -15.65 -3.05
CA PRO A 102 10.73 -16.73 -4.01
C PRO A 102 9.55 -17.69 -4.12
N TYR A 103 8.54 -17.59 -3.20
CA TYR A 103 7.49 -18.60 -3.03
C TYR A 103 6.56 -18.74 -4.24
N PHE A 104 6.47 -17.71 -5.07
CA PHE A 104 5.48 -17.62 -6.15
C PHE A 104 6.07 -17.76 -7.55
N SER A 105 7.37 -17.90 -7.68
CA SER A 105 8.04 -18.04 -8.99
C SER A 105 7.55 -19.27 -9.77
N SER A 106 7.28 -20.38 -9.08
CA SER A 106 6.75 -21.60 -9.69
C SER A 106 5.32 -21.47 -10.22
N MET A 107 4.54 -20.50 -9.72
CA MET A 107 3.17 -20.25 -10.16
C MET A 107 3.06 -19.16 -11.23
N LYS A 108 4.11 -18.37 -11.41
CA LYS A 108 4.11 -17.23 -12.31
C LYS A 108 3.63 -17.61 -13.71
N HIS A 109 4.09 -18.75 -14.24
CA HIS A 109 3.71 -19.24 -15.57
C HIS A 109 2.20 -19.47 -15.74
N ARG A 110 1.49 -19.85 -14.67
CA ARG A 110 0.03 -20.04 -14.69
C ARG A 110 -0.73 -18.72 -14.54
N LEU A 111 -0.15 -17.76 -13.83
CA LEU A 111 -0.78 -16.46 -13.56
C LEU A 111 -0.67 -15.53 -14.77
N VAL A 112 0.42 -15.59 -15.54
CA VAL A 112 0.59 -14.76 -16.74
C VAL A 112 -0.42 -15.09 -17.85
N ASP A 113 -1.01 -16.28 -17.83
CA ASP A 113 -2.09 -16.66 -18.74
C ASP A 113 -3.43 -15.97 -18.40
N ILE A 114 -3.55 -15.39 -17.17
CA ILE A 114 -4.77 -14.72 -16.71
C ILE A 114 -4.62 -13.20 -16.85
N ALA A 115 -3.51 -12.65 -16.38
CA ALA A 115 -3.25 -11.21 -16.40
C ALA A 115 -1.74 -10.91 -16.30
N PRO A 116 -1.29 -9.70 -16.66
CA PRO A 116 0.08 -9.25 -16.42
C PRO A 116 0.49 -9.46 -14.96
N VAL A 117 1.66 -10.06 -14.75
CA VAL A 117 2.21 -10.35 -13.43
C VAL A 117 3.38 -9.41 -13.13
N THR A 118 3.23 -8.60 -12.08
CA THR A 118 4.29 -7.73 -11.56
C THR A 118 4.92 -8.38 -10.33
N THR A 119 6.25 -8.46 -10.33
CA THR A 119 7.02 -8.97 -9.20
C THR A 119 7.63 -7.81 -8.44
N ILE A 120 7.27 -7.66 -7.17
CA ILE A 120 7.86 -6.66 -6.26
C ILE A 120 8.16 -7.37 -4.94
N ASP A 121 9.42 -7.30 -4.50
CA ASP A 121 9.87 -7.90 -3.26
C ASP A 121 10.45 -6.84 -2.34
N LEU A 122 9.92 -6.76 -1.12
CA LEU A 122 10.46 -5.91 -0.07
C LEU A 122 11.82 -6.43 0.43
N TYR A 123 12.05 -7.72 0.35
CA TYR A 123 13.18 -8.40 1.00
C TYR A 123 14.29 -8.80 0.03
N GLU A 124 14.17 -8.47 -1.27
CA GLU A 124 15.12 -8.89 -2.32
C GLU A 124 16.56 -8.48 -2.00
N SER A 125 16.76 -7.27 -1.50
CA SER A 125 18.09 -6.72 -1.16
C SER A 125 18.38 -6.75 0.35
N GLY A 126 17.52 -7.41 1.14
CA GLY A 126 17.54 -7.30 2.61
C GLY A 126 17.02 -5.94 3.10
N ILE A 127 16.70 -5.87 4.38
CA ILE A 127 16.27 -4.62 5.04
C ILE A 127 17.49 -4.00 5.70
N THR A 128 18.24 -3.22 4.94
CA THR A 128 19.47 -2.57 5.43
C THR A 128 19.22 -1.23 6.12
N ASP A 129 18.16 -0.55 5.72
CA ASP A 129 17.75 0.74 6.27
C ASP A 129 16.27 1.04 5.91
N TRP A 130 15.72 2.09 6.51
CA TRP A 130 14.35 2.50 6.27
C TRP A 130 14.04 2.88 4.82
N SER A 131 15.04 3.27 4.02
CA SER A 131 14.82 3.64 2.61
C SER A 131 14.37 2.46 1.75
N VAL A 132 14.65 1.23 2.15
CA VAL A 132 14.14 0.01 1.47
C VAL A 132 12.61 0.02 1.47
N LEU A 133 11.99 0.32 2.62
CA LEU A 133 10.53 0.38 2.71
C LEU A 133 9.95 1.56 1.91
N THR A 134 10.58 2.73 1.95
CA THR A 134 10.09 3.88 1.18
C THR A 134 10.20 3.67 -0.32
N ARG A 135 11.27 3.03 -0.81
CA ARG A 135 11.39 2.63 -2.22
C ARG A 135 10.32 1.61 -2.63
N PHE A 136 10.08 0.62 -1.78
CA PHE A 136 9.01 -0.37 -1.99
C PHE A 136 7.64 0.30 -2.09
N THR A 137 7.31 1.23 -1.18
CA THR A 137 6.05 1.98 -1.19
C THR A 137 5.90 2.83 -2.45
N ARG A 138 6.96 3.56 -2.87
CA ARG A 138 6.97 4.34 -4.12
C ARG A 138 6.74 3.45 -5.33
N ARG A 139 7.42 2.30 -5.38
CA ARG A 139 7.26 1.35 -6.49
C ARG A 139 5.82 0.86 -6.59
N PHE A 140 5.15 0.59 -5.48
CA PHE A 140 3.73 0.27 -5.47
C PHE A 140 2.87 1.45 -5.94
N GLY A 141 3.17 2.67 -5.50
CA GLY A 141 2.52 3.89 -5.97
C GLY A 141 2.57 4.01 -7.50
N GLU A 142 3.76 3.87 -8.09
CA GLU A 142 3.97 3.90 -9.54
C GLU A 142 3.16 2.82 -10.27
N GLU A 143 3.19 1.58 -9.80
CA GLU A 143 2.48 0.46 -10.44
C GLU A 143 0.95 0.55 -10.33
N LEU A 144 0.45 1.29 -9.34
CA LEU A 144 -0.98 1.45 -9.06
C LEU A 144 -1.53 2.81 -9.51
N GLY A 145 -0.68 3.74 -10.01
CA GLY A 145 -1.08 5.13 -10.28
C GLY A 145 -1.49 5.86 -9.00
N ARG A 146 -0.76 5.64 -7.91
CA ARG A 146 -0.98 6.17 -6.56
C ARG A 146 0.28 6.83 -5.98
N GLU A 147 1.02 7.53 -6.82
CA GLU A 147 2.30 8.15 -6.44
C GLU A 147 2.10 9.22 -5.34
N ALA A 148 1.03 9.99 -5.45
CA ALA A 148 0.73 11.03 -4.46
C ALA A 148 0.37 10.42 -3.10
N GLU A 149 -0.42 9.34 -3.09
CA GLU A 149 -0.79 8.60 -1.88
C GLU A 149 0.43 7.89 -1.26
N ALA A 150 1.35 7.39 -2.10
CA ALA A 150 2.59 6.78 -1.63
C ALA A 150 3.49 7.80 -0.92
N GLU A 151 3.68 8.99 -1.49
CA GLU A 151 4.46 10.05 -0.84
C GLU A 151 3.76 10.56 0.44
N ALA A 152 2.44 10.72 0.42
CA ALA A 152 1.69 11.12 1.61
C ALA A 152 1.81 10.08 2.75
N LEU A 153 1.74 8.78 2.42
CA LEU A 153 1.93 7.70 3.38
C LEU A 153 3.34 7.72 3.98
N ILE A 154 4.38 7.88 3.15
CA ILE A 154 5.77 7.97 3.60
C ILE A 154 5.95 9.17 4.53
N GLN A 155 5.44 10.35 4.14
CA GLN A 155 5.51 11.56 4.97
C GLN A 155 4.80 11.37 6.31
N GLN A 156 3.62 10.77 6.33
CA GLN A 156 2.88 10.48 7.56
C GLN A 156 3.69 9.61 8.52
N TYR A 157 4.37 8.58 8.04
CA TYR A 157 5.23 7.74 8.89
C TYR A 157 6.46 8.50 9.39
N GLU A 158 7.12 9.32 8.57
CA GLU A 158 8.26 10.13 8.99
C GLU A 158 7.86 11.15 10.09
N GLU A 159 6.69 11.77 9.96
CA GLU A 159 6.13 12.65 11.00
C GLU A 159 5.84 11.89 12.30
N HIS A 160 5.22 10.70 12.22
CA HIS A 160 4.96 9.86 13.38
C HIS A 160 6.26 9.43 14.09
N PHE A 161 7.28 9.01 13.34
CA PHE A 161 8.58 8.68 13.93
C PHE A 161 9.23 9.89 14.59
N SER A 162 9.15 11.05 13.98
CA SER A 162 9.67 12.30 14.56
C SER A 162 9.01 12.63 15.88
N LEU A 163 7.68 12.53 15.97
CA LEU A 163 6.91 12.75 17.19
C LEU A 163 7.24 11.71 18.27
N LEU A 164 7.33 10.43 17.90
CA LEU A 164 7.70 9.37 18.84
C LEU A 164 9.11 9.57 19.39
N LYS A 165 10.08 9.92 18.52
CA LYS A 165 11.46 10.20 18.90
C LYS A 165 11.61 11.33 19.94
N GLN A 166 10.70 12.31 19.91
CA GLN A 166 10.68 13.40 20.88
C GLN A 166 10.09 12.98 22.25
N ARG A 167 9.21 11.97 22.24
CA ARG A 167 8.45 11.54 23.44
C ARG A 167 9.09 10.37 24.16
N ILE A 168 9.95 9.63 23.48
CA ILE A 168 10.53 8.40 24.02
C ILE A 168 11.68 8.76 24.97
N ASN A 169 11.75 8.06 26.10
CA ASN A 169 12.93 8.12 26.95
C ASN A 169 14.08 7.34 26.29
N LYS A 170 15.17 8.03 25.99
CA LYS A 170 16.35 7.44 25.31
C LYS A 170 17.23 6.61 26.23
N ASP A 171 17.07 6.76 27.56
CA ASP A 171 17.80 5.98 28.56
C ASP A 171 17.20 4.56 28.76
N GLN A 172 16.47 4.07 27.77
CA GLN A 172 15.96 2.70 27.77
C GLN A 172 17.07 1.71 27.40
N PRO A 173 17.09 0.52 28.04
CA PRO A 173 17.95 -0.55 27.56
C PRO A 173 17.54 -0.98 26.13
N PRO A 174 18.47 -1.59 25.38
CA PRO A 174 18.14 -2.15 24.06
C PRO A 174 16.93 -3.08 24.12
N LEU A 175 16.06 -3.00 23.12
CA LEU A 175 14.83 -3.78 23.02
C LEU A 175 15.06 -5.08 22.26
N LEU A 176 14.63 -6.20 22.82
CA LEU A 176 14.61 -7.48 22.10
C LEU A 176 13.24 -7.69 21.44
N MET A 177 13.24 -7.69 20.12
CA MET A 177 12.02 -7.92 19.34
C MET A 177 11.81 -9.42 19.09
N ILE A 178 10.76 -9.96 19.69
CA ILE A 178 10.43 -11.41 19.56
C ILE A 178 8.97 -11.63 19.19
N GLN A 179 8.72 -12.74 18.50
CA GLN A 179 7.39 -13.27 18.24
C GLN A 179 7.29 -14.70 18.78
N PHE A 180 6.31 -14.95 19.64
CA PHE A 180 6.03 -16.30 20.08
C PHE A 180 5.40 -17.11 18.95
N MET A 181 6.04 -18.22 18.57
CA MET A 181 5.53 -19.13 17.55
C MET A 181 4.64 -20.22 18.16
N ASP A 182 5.09 -20.74 19.28
CA ASP A 182 4.38 -21.70 20.10
C ASP A 182 4.96 -21.71 21.54
N THR A 183 4.63 -22.72 22.34
CA THR A 183 5.10 -22.83 23.74
C THR A 183 6.61 -23.11 23.87
N LYS A 184 7.30 -23.45 22.79
CA LYS A 184 8.72 -23.82 22.78
C LYS A 184 9.58 -22.99 21.85
N HIS A 185 8.96 -22.29 20.89
CA HIS A 185 9.66 -21.59 19.84
C HIS A 185 9.34 -20.10 19.88
N VAL A 186 10.38 -19.31 19.74
CA VAL A 186 10.28 -17.87 19.48
C VAL A 186 11.01 -17.52 18.19
N ARG A 187 10.56 -16.47 17.55
CA ARG A 187 11.27 -15.86 16.44
C ARG A 187 11.88 -14.56 16.95
N VAL A 188 13.17 -14.37 16.68
CA VAL A 188 13.93 -13.15 17.02
C VAL A 188 14.18 -12.37 15.75
N PHE A 189 14.05 -11.06 15.82
CA PHE A 189 14.26 -10.15 14.69
C PHE A 189 15.56 -9.38 14.90
N GLY A 190 16.52 -9.57 13.99
CA GLY A 190 17.85 -8.96 14.02
C GLY A 190 17.89 -7.55 13.42
N GLN A 191 19.12 -7.03 13.27
CA GLN A 191 19.37 -5.68 12.75
C GLN A 191 18.77 -5.42 11.37
N ASN A 192 18.77 -6.43 10.50
CA ASN A 192 18.25 -6.37 9.14
C ASN A 192 16.73 -6.65 9.05
N SER A 193 15.97 -6.38 10.12
CA SER A 193 14.52 -6.53 10.15
C SER A 193 13.82 -5.17 10.11
N LEU A 194 12.56 -5.15 9.62
CA LEU A 194 11.72 -3.95 9.67
C LEU A 194 11.51 -3.43 11.11
N TYR A 195 11.45 -4.33 12.08
CA TYR A 195 11.33 -3.96 13.49
C TYR A 195 12.55 -3.18 13.97
N SER A 196 13.77 -3.63 13.64
CA SER A 196 14.99 -2.92 13.98
C SER A 196 15.02 -1.54 13.36
N GLN A 197 14.70 -1.44 12.07
CA GLN A 197 14.65 -0.17 11.38
C GLN A 197 13.64 0.82 12.00
N ALA A 198 12.47 0.31 12.40
CA ALA A 198 11.45 1.14 13.04
C ALA A 198 11.88 1.67 14.41
N ILE A 199 12.47 0.82 15.28
CA ILE A 199 12.92 1.25 16.60
C ILE A 199 14.14 2.18 16.53
N GLU A 200 15.03 1.98 15.56
CA GLU A 200 16.18 2.86 15.32
C GLU A 200 15.75 4.25 14.85
N LYS A 201 14.69 4.34 14.03
CA LYS A 201 14.10 5.62 13.58
C LYS A 201 13.67 6.49 14.78
N ILE A 202 13.17 5.90 15.85
CA ILE A 202 12.76 6.61 17.05
C ILE A 202 13.90 6.79 18.08
N GLY A 203 15.10 6.31 17.76
CA GLY A 203 16.30 6.50 18.57
C GLY A 203 16.52 5.45 19.64
N LEU A 204 15.89 4.29 19.50
CA LEU A 204 16.14 3.10 20.32
C LEU A 204 17.05 2.12 19.58
N SER A 205 17.57 1.12 20.26
CA SER A 205 18.42 0.07 19.69
C SER A 205 17.84 -1.32 19.90
N ASN A 206 18.15 -2.21 18.94
CA ASN A 206 17.83 -3.63 19.05
C ASN A 206 18.88 -4.33 19.94
N ALA A 207 18.41 -5.15 20.87
CA ALA A 207 19.30 -5.97 21.71
C ALA A 207 19.93 -7.15 20.94
N TRP A 208 19.29 -7.57 19.84
CA TRP A 208 19.85 -8.57 18.93
C TRP A 208 20.61 -7.88 17.81
N ASN A 209 21.92 -7.79 17.95
CA ASN A 209 22.81 -7.04 17.07
C ASN A 209 23.39 -7.87 15.90
N GLU A 210 22.92 -9.09 15.71
CA GLU A 210 23.27 -9.94 14.58
C GLU A 210 22.20 -9.86 13.49
N GLU A 211 22.56 -10.19 12.26
CA GLU A 211 21.61 -10.38 11.19
C GLU A 211 20.80 -11.67 11.38
N THR A 212 19.57 -11.65 10.93
CA THR A 212 18.69 -12.83 10.84
C THR A 212 18.28 -13.00 9.38
N ASN A 213 17.55 -14.08 9.04
CA ASN A 213 16.88 -14.12 7.74
C ASN A 213 15.73 -13.09 7.70
N SER A 214 15.17 -12.85 6.53
CA SER A 214 14.11 -11.85 6.31
C SER A 214 12.90 -12.02 7.23
N TRP A 215 12.66 -13.24 7.73
CA TRP A 215 11.54 -13.62 8.59
C TRP A 215 11.92 -13.79 10.06
N GLY A 216 13.14 -13.38 10.43
CA GLY A 216 13.70 -13.56 11.76
C GLY A 216 14.33 -14.95 11.97
N LEU A 217 15.10 -15.09 13.04
CA LEU A 217 15.74 -16.34 13.46
C LEU A 217 14.82 -17.10 14.42
N GLN A 218 14.47 -18.33 14.08
CA GLN A 218 13.69 -19.18 14.97
C GLN A 218 14.62 -19.85 16.00
N LEU A 219 14.31 -19.65 17.27
CA LEU A 219 15.00 -20.26 18.39
C LEU A 219 14.06 -21.23 19.10
N SER A 220 14.58 -22.40 19.49
CA SER A 220 13.88 -23.38 20.31
C SER A 220 14.45 -23.41 21.71
N ARG A 221 13.60 -23.63 22.72
CA ARG A 221 14.04 -23.90 24.08
C ARG A 221 14.60 -25.33 24.13
N HIS A 222 15.92 -25.44 24.22
CA HIS A 222 16.52 -26.74 24.64
C HIS A 222 16.27 -26.91 26.13
N ARG A 223 15.75 -28.08 26.53
CA ARG A 223 15.61 -28.47 27.92
C ARG A 223 16.94 -28.95 28.48
#